data_b6be40b7bc49e97495aec33a4e19bf73
#
_entry.id   b6be40b7bc49e97495aec33a4e19bf73
#
_cell.length_a   1.000
_cell.length_b   1.000
_cell.length_c   1.000
_cell.angle_alpha   90.00
_cell.angle_beta   90.00
_cell.angle_gamma   90.00
#
_symmetry.space_group_name_H-M   'P 1'
#
loop_
_entity.id
_entity.type
_entity.pdbx_description
1 polymer ?
#
loop_
_entity_poly.entity_id
_entity_poly.type
_entity_poly.pdbx_seq_one_letter_code
_entity_poly.pdbx_strand_id
1 'polypeptide(L)'
;MKTITALTFSSTLAISALADPQITSWFTLHSDQPARIYRNNAAKSADQAVTTWSNGRNTQAQPTFCGVQEILSSSNWVYVRSTGLGSQIMGPWLNGNFPNLPTDQKFIFAIPRHPTVQTARGFNHLGEIGMFVDGVRMFDAGDAFSYSNRNGRDADPRGGISQGDRVWNRDALVNESRTFDAAMAHQQNRGTYHYHTQPIALRYLLGDHVNFDAATKTYSESKTAPTKHSPILGWMQDGYPLYGPYGYSNPTNPASGVRRMISGFTLRNGENGADNLAQTERKTLPAWEAREQNRSAKLQNTETGPSVSERYPLGHYIEDYAYLGDCGKTLGKEFDLDELNGRWCVTPEFPNGTYAYFTTIDADGKPVYPYNMGRRYHGNPVGQLVRSINEPVTTNFVNRANKSLTATSQSARTTTLTWNSNGYKAESK
;
A
#
# COMPACT_ATOMS: atom_id res chain seq x y z
N MET A 1 6.50 -15.52 -73.88
CA MET A 1 6.29 -16.01 -72.52
C MET A 1 7.07 -15.11 -71.55
N LYS A 2 6.38 -14.31 -70.76
CA LYS A 2 7.00 -13.45 -69.75
C LYS A 2 6.75 -14.12 -68.40
N THR A 3 7.79 -14.53 -67.75
CA THR A 3 7.77 -15.17 -66.43
C THR A 3 7.60 -14.06 -65.36
N ILE A 4 6.50 -14.11 -64.59
CA ILE A 4 6.23 -13.23 -63.46
C ILE A 4 6.75 -13.97 -62.21
N THR A 5 7.77 -13.42 -61.60
CA THR A 5 8.32 -13.88 -60.30
C THR A 5 7.52 -13.20 -59.21
N ALA A 6 6.74 -13.96 -58.46
CA ALA A 6 6.04 -13.46 -57.26
C ALA A 6 6.99 -13.38 -56.07
N LEU A 7 7.24 -12.17 -55.56
CA LEU A 7 7.94 -11.97 -54.27
C LEU A 7 6.89 -12.13 -53.16
N THR A 8 7.05 -13.17 -52.36
CA THR A 8 6.32 -13.34 -51.10
C THR A 8 7.03 -12.55 -50.01
N PHE A 9 6.41 -11.45 -49.55
CA PHE A 9 6.81 -10.75 -48.33
C PHE A 9 6.29 -11.53 -47.12
N SER A 10 7.20 -12.18 -46.40
CA SER A 10 6.89 -12.74 -45.07
C SER A 10 7.02 -11.63 -44.03
N SER A 11 5.90 -11.08 -43.59
CA SER A 11 5.90 -10.15 -42.46
C SER A 11 6.00 -10.97 -41.17
N THR A 12 7.21 -11.05 -40.60
CA THR A 12 7.40 -11.46 -39.21
C THR A 12 6.84 -10.38 -38.31
N LEU A 13 5.64 -10.60 -37.75
CA LEU A 13 5.19 -9.83 -36.59
C LEU A 13 6.18 -10.10 -35.45
N ALA A 14 7.02 -9.12 -35.16
CA ALA A 14 7.75 -9.08 -33.91
C ALA A 14 6.70 -8.88 -32.79
N ILE A 15 6.32 -9.95 -32.11
CA ILE A 15 5.61 -9.86 -30.82
C ILE A 15 6.65 -9.24 -29.88
N SER A 16 6.55 -7.93 -29.64
CA SER A 16 7.25 -7.31 -28.53
C SER A 16 6.75 -8.01 -27.26
N ALA A 17 7.61 -8.81 -26.63
CA ALA A 17 7.30 -9.34 -25.31
C ALA A 17 6.95 -8.14 -24.42
N LEU A 18 5.71 -8.10 -23.92
CA LEU A 18 5.31 -7.12 -22.93
C LEU A 18 6.30 -7.22 -21.77
N ALA A 19 6.86 -6.09 -21.37
CA ALA A 19 7.79 -6.06 -20.26
C ALA A 19 7.10 -6.63 -19.02
N ASP A 20 7.79 -7.49 -18.25
CA ASP A 20 7.26 -8.09 -17.03
C ASP A 20 7.00 -6.99 -15.97
N PRO A 21 5.74 -6.69 -15.61
CA PRO A 21 5.45 -5.60 -14.69
C PRO A 21 6.05 -5.81 -13.30
N GLN A 22 6.24 -7.04 -12.84
CA GLN A 22 6.89 -7.33 -11.56
C GLN A 22 8.37 -6.94 -11.54
N ILE A 23 8.98 -6.76 -12.71
CA ILE A 23 10.37 -6.30 -12.86
C ILE A 23 10.41 -4.80 -13.15
N THR A 24 9.49 -4.28 -13.95
CA THR A 24 9.59 -2.93 -14.54
C THR A 24 8.81 -1.84 -13.80
N SER A 25 7.90 -2.19 -12.90
CA SER A 25 7.08 -1.23 -12.16
C SER A 25 7.79 -0.52 -11.00
N TRP A 26 8.99 -0.94 -10.61
CA TRP A 26 9.69 -0.39 -9.45
C TRP A 26 10.16 1.03 -9.67
N PHE A 27 9.93 1.88 -8.67
CA PHE A 27 10.36 3.27 -8.68
C PHE A 27 11.85 3.36 -8.29
N THR A 28 12.71 3.48 -9.29
CA THR A 28 14.18 3.51 -9.10
C THR A 28 14.80 4.88 -9.35
N LEU A 29 14.00 5.89 -9.71
CA LEU A 29 14.49 7.23 -10.06
C LEU A 29 15.21 7.96 -8.93
N HIS A 30 14.87 7.62 -7.69
CA HIS A 30 15.52 8.21 -6.51
C HIS A 30 16.46 7.24 -5.79
N SER A 31 16.72 6.06 -6.36
CA SER A 31 17.56 5.05 -5.71
C SER A 31 19.00 5.51 -5.43
N ASP A 32 19.49 6.50 -6.16
CA ASP A 32 20.81 7.12 -5.99
C ASP A 32 20.78 8.39 -5.14
N GLN A 33 19.61 8.77 -4.64
CA GLN A 33 19.45 9.92 -3.76
C GLN A 33 19.56 9.51 -2.30
N PRO A 34 20.13 10.36 -1.42
CA PRO A 34 20.12 10.10 0.02
C PRO A 34 18.70 10.17 0.57
N ALA A 35 18.35 9.24 1.46
CA ALA A 35 17.12 9.31 2.24
C ALA A 35 17.18 10.53 3.17
N ARG A 36 16.06 11.22 3.36
CA ARG A 36 15.99 12.50 4.07
C ARG A 36 14.79 12.55 4.98
N ILE A 37 14.96 13.26 6.12
CA ILE A 37 13.83 13.58 7.00
C ILE A 37 13.79 15.08 7.32
N TYR A 38 12.58 15.58 7.59
CA TYR A 38 12.40 16.81 8.37
C TYR A 38 12.35 16.44 9.85
N ARG A 39 13.23 17.03 10.65
CA ARG A 39 13.30 16.74 12.10
C ARG A 39 12.08 17.26 12.87
N ASN A 40 11.49 18.36 12.42
CA ASN A 40 10.34 19.01 13.03
C ASN A 40 9.65 19.96 12.04
N ASN A 41 8.54 20.58 12.44
CA ASN A 41 7.78 21.49 11.60
C ASN A 41 8.56 22.75 11.20
N ALA A 42 9.43 23.27 12.04
CA ALA A 42 10.29 24.42 11.68
C ALA A 42 11.25 24.05 10.55
N ALA A 43 11.89 22.87 10.63
CA ALA A 43 12.74 22.36 9.56
C ALA A 43 11.97 22.10 8.27
N LYS A 44 10.73 21.59 8.36
CA LYS A 44 9.84 21.42 7.19
C LYS A 44 9.50 22.75 6.54
N SER A 45 9.10 23.75 7.33
CA SER A 45 8.76 25.10 6.83
C SER A 45 9.97 25.79 6.19
N ALA A 46 11.18 25.58 6.73
CA ALA A 46 12.42 26.12 6.21
C ALA A 46 13.06 25.29 5.08
N ASP A 47 12.43 24.18 4.66
CA ASP A 47 12.95 23.20 3.71
C ASP A 47 14.35 22.65 4.05
N GLN A 48 14.59 22.41 5.35
CA GLN A 48 15.87 21.95 5.90
C GLN A 48 15.81 20.45 6.26
N ALA A 49 15.82 19.61 5.22
CA ALA A 49 15.92 18.16 5.40
C ALA A 49 17.35 17.75 5.76
N VAL A 50 17.47 16.65 6.52
CA VAL A 50 18.76 16.08 6.92
C VAL A 50 18.88 14.64 6.43
N THR A 51 20.12 14.19 6.20
CA THR A 51 20.45 12.83 5.73
C THR A 51 20.95 11.92 6.85
N THR A 52 21.14 12.48 8.06
CA THR A 52 21.52 11.74 9.26
C THR A 52 20.66 12.20 10.44
N TRP A 53 20.30 11.26 11.31
CA TRP A 53 19.43 11.54 12.46
C TRP A 53 19.59 10.51 13.58
N SER A 54 19.18 10.89 14.79
CA SER A 54 19.12 10.03 15.96
C SER A 54 18.08 10.55 16.95
N ASN A 55 17.47 9.64 17.69
CA ASN A 55 16.62 9.92 18.85
C ASN A 55 17.08 9.14 20.10
N GLY A 56 18.28 8.62 20.09
CA GLY A 56 18.84 7.79 21.16
C GLY A 56 18.50 6.30 21.07
N ARG A 57 17.44 5.94 20.32
CA ARG A 57 17.05 4.53 20.06
C ARG A 57 17.38 4.12 18.64
N ASN A 58 16.85 4.86 17.70
CA ASN A 58 17.05 4.62 16.27
C ASN A 58 17.96 5.70 15.72
N THR A 59 19.06 5.27 15.12
CA THR A 59 20.10 6.16 14.62
C THR A 59 20.44 5.79 13.19
N GLN A 60 20.35 6.78 12.30
CA GLN A 60 20.91 6.75 10.96
C GLN A 60 22.14 7.66 10.96
N ALA A 61 23.25 7.14 11.52
CA ALA A 61 24.49 7.92 11.77
C ALA A 61 25.24 8.25 10.47
N GLN A 62 25.05 7.45 9.43
CA GLN A 62 25.61 7.68 8.10
C GLN A 62 24.49 7.84 7.10
N PRO A 63 24.64 8.69 6.08
CA PRO A 63 23.67 8.77 4.99
C PRO A 63 23.47 7.40 4.33
N THR A 64 22.24 7.11 3.90
CA THR A 64 21.89 5.94 3.11
C THR A 64 21.00 6.35 1.95
N PHE A 65 20.86 5.48 0.95
CA PHE A 65 20.03 5.74 -0.22
C PHE A 65 18.53 5.53 0.07
N CYS A 66 17.67 6.14 -0.76
CA CYS A 66 16.24 5.88 -0.75
C CYS A 66 15.90 4.50 -1.32
N GLY A 67 14.89 3.87 -0.80
CA GLY A 67 14.08 2.81 -1.39
C GLY A 67 14.83 1.66 -2.04
N VAL A 68 14.43 1.34 -3.28
CA VAL A 68 14.91 0.18 -4.04
C VAL A 68 16.36 0.32 -4.42
N GLN A 69 17.18 -0.68 -4.07
CA GLN A 69 18.61 -0.70 -4.36
C GLN A 69 19.01 -1.75 -5.41
N GLU A 70 18.24 -2.83 -5.50
CA GLU A 70 18.50 -3.90 -6.45
C GLU A 70 17.21 -4.64 -6.80
N ILE A 71 17.05 -5.04 -8.06
CA ILE A 71 15.97 -5.88 -8.56
C ILE A 71 16.61 -7.07 -9.24
N LEU A 72 16.33 -8.26 -8.73
CA LEU A 72 16.81 -9.54 -9.24
C LEU A 72 15.63 -10.43 -9.60
N SER A 73 15.77 -11.32 -10.55
CA SER A 73 14.72 -12.28 -10.88
C SER A 73 15.27 -13.67 -11.15
N SER A 74 14.53 -14.68 -10.72
CA SER A 74 14.64 -16.06 -11.15
C SER A 74 13.44 -16.45 -12.02
N SER A 75 13.29 -17.74 -12.33
CA SER A 75 12.08 -18.25 -12.99
C SER A 75 10.81 -18.04 -12.14
N ASN A 76 10.93 -18.15 -10.81
CA ASN A 76 9.77 -18.19 -9.91
C ASN A 76 9.61 -16.93 -9.04
N TRP A 77 10.64 -16.10 -8.91
CA TRP A 77 10.68 -15.01 -7.96
C TRP A 77 11.22 -13.71 -8.57
N VAL A 78 10.69 -12.60 -8.10
CA VAL A 78 11.37 -11.29 -8.16
C VAL A 78 11.83 -10.96 -6.75
N TYR A 79 13.11 -10.61 -6.60
CA TYR A 79 13.74 -10.21 -5.35
C TYR A 79 14.06 -8.73 -5.41
N VAL A 80 13.62 -7.99 -4.41
CA VAL A 80 13.89 -6.55 -4.32
C VAL A 80 14.65 -6.25 -3.04
N ARG A 81 15.87 -5.74 -3.18
CA ARG A 81 16.64 -5.19 -2.06
C ARG A 81 16.24 -3.74 -1.84
N SER A 82 15.91 -3.39 -0.63
CA SER A 82 15.51 -2.03 -0.28
C SER A 82 16.05 -1.60 1.07
N THR A 83 16.24 -0.29 1.21
CA THR A 83 16.49 0.35 2.51
C THR A 83 15.21 0.45 3.33
N GLY A 84 14.03 0.41 2.70
CA GLY A 84 12.73 0.64 3.33
C GLY A 84 12.46 2.10 3.68
N LEU A 85 13.27 3.03 3.18
CA LEU A 85 13.11 4.47 3.38
C LEU A 85 12.45 5.10 2.17
N GLY A 86 11.50 6.00 2.39
CA GLY A 86 10.71 6.63 1.33
C GLY A 86 11.55 7.44 0.35
N SER A 87 11.09 7.49 -0.90
CA SER A 87 11.72 8.28 -1.97
C SER A 87 11.42 9.78 -1.89
N GLN A 88 10.43 10.17 -1.07
CA GLN A 88 10.14 11.54 -0.68
C GLN A 88 10.93 11.94 0.59
N ILE A 89 10.85 13.21 0.99
CA ILE A 89 11.34 13.63 2.30
C ILE A 89 10.32 13.17 3.36
N MET A 90 10.74 12.29 4.26
CA MET A 90 9.91 11.72 5.31
C MET A 90 9.73 12.69 6.48
N GLY A 91 8.68 12.47 7.30
CA GLY A 91 8.42 13.28 8.49
C GLY A 91 7.97 14.73 8.20
N PRO A 92 7.92 15.60 9.21
CA PRO A 92 8.15 15.26 10.61
C PRO A 92 6.94 14.52 11.21
N TRP A 93 7.20 13.73 12.24
CA TRP A 93 6.18 13.03 13.01
C TRP A 93 5.87 13.80 14.30
N LEU A 94 4.65 13.64 14.82
CA LEU A 94 4.26 14.31 16.05
C LEU A 94 5.11 13.83 17.24
N ASN A 95 5.65 14.79 17.99
CA ASN A 95 6.45 14.54 19.19
C ASN A 95 5.63 13.79 20.25
N GLY A 96 6.24 12.78 20.88
CA GLY A 96 5.70 12.05 22.01
C GLY A 96 4.83 10.82 21.65
N ASN A 97 4.31 10.70 20.45
CA ASN A 97 3.53 9.53 20.04
C ASN A 97 4.39 8.45 19.39
N PHE A 98 5.49 8.85 18.72
CA PHE A 98 6.48 7.94 18.18
C PHE A 98 7.89 8.42 18.55
N PRO A 99 8.51 7.80 19.57
CA PRO A 99 9.89 8.10 19.93
C PRO A 99 10.90 7.53 18.94
N ASN A 100 10.45 6.78 17.93
CA ASN A 100 11.31 6.10 16.97
C ASN A 100 11.47 6.94 15.70
N LEU A 101 12.63 6.84 15.07
CA LEU A 101 12.91 7.40 13.75
C LEU A 101 13.15 6.26 12.77
N PRO A 102 12.88 6.46 11.45
CA PRO A 102 13.15 5.44 10.47
C PRO A 102 14.64 5.16 10.34
N THR A 103 14.99 3.94 9.99
CA THR A 103 16.38 3.53 9.73
C THR A 103 16.43 2.59 8.54
N ASP A 104 17.58 2.54 7.87
CA ASP A 104 17.84 1.59 6.79
C ASP A 104 17.71 0.15 7.30
N GLN A 105 16.73 -0.57 6.77
CA GLN A 105 16.37 -1.92 7.18
C GLN A 105 17.13 -3.01 6.42
N LYS A 106 17.77 -2.67 5.30
CA LYS A 106 18.60 -3.59 4.47
C LYS A 106 17.94 -4.93 4.20
N PHE A 107 16.67 -4.93 3.81
CA PHE A 107 15.93 -6.17 3.60
C PHE A 107 15.86 -6.59 2.13
N ILE A 108 15.45 -7.83 1.92
CA ILE A 108 15.13 -8.40 0.60
C ILE A 108 13.69 -8.90 0.68
N PHE A 109 12.84 -8.44 -0.23
CA PHE A 109 11.48 -8.92 -0.38
C PHE A 109 11.39 -9.82 -1.62
N ALA A 110 10.85 -11.02 -1.44
CA ALA A 110 10.62 -12.00 -2.50
C ALA A 110 9.14 -12.00 -2.90
N ILE A 111 8.87 -11.84 -4.20
CA ILE A 111 7.52 -11.80 -4.78
C ILE A 111 7.39 -12.97 -5.75
N PRO A 112 6.32 -13.81 -5.64
CA PRO A 112 6.12 -14.92 -6.57
C PRO A 112 5.72 -14.40 -7.96
N ARG A 113 6.37 -14.92 -9.01
CA ARG A 113 6.10 -14.52 -10.40
C ARG A 113 4.87 -15.21 -11.00
N HIS A 114 4.44 -16.29 -10.38
CA HIS A 114 3.31 -17.10 -10.83
C HIS A 114 2.28 -17.19 -9.71
N PRO A 115 1.48 -16.12 -9.49
CA PRO A 115 0.47 -16.13 -8.45
C PRO A 115 -0.56 -17.22 -8.70
N THR A 116 -0.95 -17.92 -7.64
CA THR A 116 -1.97 -18.97 -7.68
C THR A 116 -3.12 -18.59 -6.76
N VAL A 117 -4.37 -18.84 -7.19
CA VAL A 117 -5.54 -18.52 -6.39
C VAL A 117 -5.53 -19.32 -5.08
N GLN A 118 -5.83 -18.65 -3.97
CA GLN A 118 -5.91 -19.30 -2.67
C GLN A 118 -7.17 -20.17 -2.59
N THR A 119 -7.00 -21.46 -2.28
CA THR A 119 -8.11 -22.43 -2.17
C THR A 119 -8.65 -22.57 -0.76
N ALA A 120 -7.83 -22.28 0.25
CA ALA A 120 -8.22 -22.32 1.66
C ALA A 120 -8.37 -20.89 2.20
N ARG A 121 -9.44 -20.63 2.97
CA ARG A 121 -9.54 -19.38 3.71
C ARG A 121 -8.48 -19.35 4.79
N GLY A 122 -7.67 -18.33 4.79
CA GLY A 122 -6.62 -18.10 5.79
C GLY A 122 -6.59 -16.63 6.15
N PHE A 123 -6.60 -16.37 7.45
CA PHE A 123 -6.44 -15.04 7.97
C PHE A 123 -5.16 -14.40 7.45
N ASN A 124 -5.26 -13.15 7.08
CA ASN A 124 -4.08 -12.32 7.03
C ASN A 124 -3.68 -11.96 8.46
N HIS A 125 -2.53 -12.43 8.88
CA HIS A 125 -1.96 -12.02 10.15
C HIS A 125 -1.54 -10.55 10.05
N LEU A 126 -1.83 -9.78 11.09
CA LEU A 126 -1.42 -8.39 11.25
C LEU A 126 0.07 -8.19 10.90
N GLY A 127 0.41 -7.10 10.26
CA GLY A 127 1.77 -6.74 9.89
C GLY A 127 1.96 -6.51 8.40
N GLU A 128 3.08 -6.98 7.87
CA GLU A 128 3.45 -6.76 6.47
C GLU A 128 2.60 -7.60 5.51
N ILE A 129 1.97 -6.94 4.53
CA ILE A 129 1.11 -7.57 3.52
C ILE A 129 1.68 -7.48 2.10
N GLY A 130 2.74 -6.71 1.90
CA GLY A 130 3.34 -6.47 0.60
C GLY A 130 4.40 -5.39 0.65
N MET A 131 4.80 -4.92 -0.52
CA MET A 131 5.76 -3.85 -0.66
C MET A 131 5.33 -2.87 -1.74
N PHE A 132 5.41 -1.57 -1.45
CA PHE A 132 5.21 -0.52 -2.42
C PHE A 132 6.39 -0.44 -3.39
N VAL A 133 6.15 0.08 -4.61
CA VAL A 133 7.17 0.07 -5.67
C VAL A 133 8.36 0.99 -5.40
N ASP A 134 8.27 1.89 -4.43
CA ASP A 134 9.43 2.66 -3.92
C ASP A 134 10.25 1.89 -2.87
N GLY A 135 9.91 0.63 -2.60
CA GLY A 135 10.62 -0.22 -1.66
C GLY A 135 10.24 -0.03 -0.19
N VAL A 136 9.16 0.70 0.10
CA VAL A 136 8.61 0.85 1.46
C VAL A 136 7.62 -0.27 1.74
N ARG A 137 7.58 -0.74 2.98
CA ARG A 137 6.70 -1.84 3.40
C ARG A 137 5.24 -1.41 3.45
N MET A 138 4.37 -2.31 3.05
CA MET A 138 2.92 -2.19 3.14
C MET A 138 2.42 -3.02 4.31
N PHE A 139 1.71 -2.39 5.24
CA PHE A 139 1.15 -3.05 6.42
C PHE A 139 -0.37 -3.19 6.30
N ASP A 140 -0.91 -4.12 7.05
CA ASP A 140 -2.34 -4.40 7.20
C ASP A 140 -3.12 -3.19 7.73
N ALA A 141 -4.43 -3.18 7.54
CA ALA A 141 -5.33 -2.14 8.06
C ALA A 141 -5.38 -2.07 9.59
N GLY A 142 -4.99 -3.14 10.31
CA GLY A 142 -4.97 -3.18 11.76
C GLY A 142 -3.66 -2.68 12.36
N ASP A 143 -3.73 -2.12 13.57
CA ASP A 143 -2.58 -1.60 14.30
C ASP A 143 -1.94 -2.61 15.28
N ALA A 144 -2.24 -3.89 15.12
CA ALA A 144 -1.80 -5.00 15.97
C ALA A 144 -2.42 -5.06 17.39
N PHE A 145 -3.28 -4.13 17.78
CA PHE A 145 -3.96 -4.11 19.06
C PHE A 145 -5.46 -4.38 18.90
N SER A 146 -6.10 -4.83 19.97
CA SER A 146 -7.53 -5.09 20.02
C SER A 146 -8.09 -4.79 21.39
N TYR A 147 -9.40 -4.73 21.50
CA TYR A 147 -10.07 -4.59 22.80
C TYR A 147 -9.81 -5.81 23.68
N SER A 148 -9.66 -5.57 24.98
CA SER A 148 -9.55 -6.60 25.99
C SER A 148 -10.75 -6.53 26.92
N ASN A 149 -11.66 -7.50 26.83
CA ASN A 149 -12.81 -7.62 27.70
C ASN A 149 -12.42 -7.76 29.17
N ARG A 150 -11.34 -8.52 29.43
CA ARG A 150 -10.81 -8.68 30.80
C ARG A 150 -10.44 -7.36 31.45
N ASN A 151 -9.90 -6.42 30.65
CA ASN A 151 -9.37 -5.15 31.15
C ASN A 151 -10.30 -3.97 30.88
N GLY A 152 -11.41 -4.16 30.15
CA GLY A 152 -12.39 -3.13 29.80
C GLY A 152 -11.79 -1.98 28.96
N ARG A 153 -10.73 -2.24 28.21
CA ARG A 153 -10.05 -1.25 27.37
C ARG A 153 -9.21 -1.91 26.28
N ASP A 154 -8.80 -1.11 25.30
CA ASP A 154 -7.84 -1.53 24.29
C ASP A 154 -6.51 -1.97 24.90
N ALA A 155 -5.89 -2.95 24.27
CA ALA A 155 -4.52 -3.33 24.56
C ALA A 155 -3.58 -2.15 24.35
N ASP A 156 -2.63 -2.02 25.26
CA ASP A 156 -1.51 -1.08 25.17
C ASP A 156 -0.29 -1.74 25.84
N PRO A 157 0.79 -2.01 25.12
CA PRO A 157 1.97 -2.65 25.66
C PRO A 157 2.62 -1.81 26.77
N ARG A 158 2.45 -0.47 26.74
CA ARG A 158 2.93 0.44 27.80
C ARG A 158 2.08 0.30 29.07
N GLY A 159 0.82 -0.12 28.91
CA GLY A 159 -0.10 -0.38 30.02
C GLY A 159 -0.12 -1.84 30.50
N GLY A 160 0.80 -2.69 30.01
CA GLY A 160 0.92 -4.09 30.43
C GLY A 160 -0.07 -5.06 29.78
N ILE A 161 -0.83 -4.60 28.76
CA ILE A 161 -1.78 -5.44 28.00
C ILE A 161 -1.23 -5.59 26.59
N SER A 162 -0.67 -6.77 26.28
CA SER A 162 0.14 -6.95 25.08
C SER A 162 -0.63 -6.96 23.77
N GLN A 163 -1.85 -7.51 23.67
CA GLN A 163 -2.53 -7.71 22.38
C GLN A 163 -4.07 -7.56 22.40
N GLY A 164 -4.74 -7.69 23.55
CA GLY A 164 -6.19 -7.79 23.66
C GLY A 164 -6.74 -9.16 23.25
N ASP A 165 -8.05 -9.24 22.99
CA ASP A 165 -8.76 -10.49 22.74
C ASP A 165 -8.80 -10.90 21.26
N ARG A 166 -8.34 -10.03 20.36
CA ARG A 166 -8.32 -10.20 18.89
C ARG A 166 -9.71 -10.44 18.26
N VAL A 167 -10.74 -9.96 18.90
CA VAL A 167 -12.13 -10.00 18.40
C VAL A 167 -12.50 -8.65 17.80
N TRP A 168 -12.13 -7.55 18.47
CA TRP A 168 -12.32 -6.17 18.03
C TRP A 168 -10.95 -5.55 17.82
N ASN A 169 -10.49 -5.61 16.57
CA ASN A 169 -9.14 -5.20 16.19
C ASN A 169 -9.14 -3.72 15.80
N ARG A 170 -8.20 -2.96 16.34
CA ARG A 170 -8.14 -1.52 16.11
C ARG A 170 -7.75 -1.23 14.66
N ASP A 171 -8.46 -0.28 14.07
CA ASP A 171 -8.12 0.28 12.76
C ASP A 171 -6.89 1.21 12.88
N ALA A 172 -5.84 0.94 12.11
CA ALA A 172 -4.59 1.70 12.18
C ALA A 172 -4.77 3.15 11.76
N LEU A 173 -5.56 3.43 10.70
CA LEU A 173 -5.78 4.81 10.27
C LEU A 173 -6.45 5.63 11.37
N VAL A 174 -7.52 5.10 11.97
CA VAL A 174 -8.28 5.80 13.00
C VAL A 174 -7.47 5.99 14.28
N ASN A 175 -6.67 5.00 14.67
CA ASN A 175 -5.93 5.01 15.93
C ASN A 175 -4.53 5.62 15.84
N GLU A 176 -3.90 5.62 14.66
CA GLU A 176 -2.50 6.00 14.49
C GLU A 176 -2.29 7.19 13.53
N SER A 177 -3.30 7.65 12.77
CA SER A 177 -3.15 8.70 11.74
C SER A 177 -2.48 9.98 12.24
N ARG A 178 -2.71 10.35 13.51
CA ARG A 178 -2.03 11.50 14.15
C ARG A 178 -0.51 11.35 14.24
N THR A 179 0.01 10.14 14.03
CA THR A 179 1.44 9.83 14.03
C THR A 179 2.02 9.71 12.62
N PHE A 180 1.19 9.84 11.58
CA PHE A 180 1.63 9.79 10.20
C PHE A 180 2.26 11.12 9.78
N ASP A 181 3.22 11.04 8.89
CA ASP A 181 3.78 12.20 8.21
C ASP A 181 2.89 12.64 7.04
N ALA A 182 3.34 13.65 6.29
CA ALA A 182 2.62 14.16 5.14
C ALA A 182 2.44 13.12 4.00
N ALA A 183 3.25 12.09 3.98
CA ALA A 183 3.14 10.98 3.03
C ALA A 183 2.13 9.91 3.45
N MET A 184 1.50 10.02 4.64
CA MET A 184 0.62 9.05 5.27
C MET A 184 1.35 7.80 5.82
N ALA A 185 2.57 7.97 6.31
CA ALA A 185 3.39 6.89 6.82
C ALA A 185 4.06 7.22 8.16
N HIS A 186 4.47 6.19 8.85
CA HIS A 186 5.22 6.27 10.10
C HIS A 186 6.16 5.07 10.28
N GLN A 187 6.79 4.97 11.44
CA GLN A 187 7.71 3.88 11.77
C GLN A 187 7.37 3.22 13.11
N GLN A 188 7.57 1.92 13.16
CA GLN A 188 7.46 1.14 14.39
C GLN A 188 8.79 1.14 15.19
N ASN A 189 8.81 0.43 16.32
CA ASN A 189 9.90 0.41 17.33
C ASN A 189 11.31 0.14 16.78
N ARG A 190 11.45 -0.56 15.67
CA ARG A 190 12.75 -0.89 15.04
C ARG A 190 13.12 0.03 13.88
N GLY A 191 12.40 1.15 13.72
CA GLY A 191 12.65 2.10 12.66
C GLY A 191 12.16 1.66 11.26
N THR A 192 11.28 0.67 11.18
CA THR A 192 10.65 0.27 9.93
C THR A 192 9.60 1.30 9.53
N TYR A 193 9.90 2.10 8.51
CA TYR A 193 8.95 3.03 7.89
C TYR A 193 7.95 2.24 7.04
N HIS A 194 6.66 2.54 7.16
CA HIS A 194 5.61 1.80 6.47
C HIS A 194 4.33 2.60 6.31
N TYR A 195 3.44 2.11 5.45
CA TYR A 195 2.10 2.64 5.23
C TYR A 195 1.06 1.60 5.60
N HIS A 196 -0.05 2.05 6.23
CA HIS A 196 -1.28 1.27 6.41
C HIS A 196 -2.32 1.56 5.32
N THR A 197 -2.19 2.70 4.65
CA THR A 197 -3.13 3.21 3.65
C THR A 197 -2.42 3.57 2.35
N GLN A 198 -3.07 4.31 1.47
CA GLN A 198 -2.47 4.80 0.23
C GLN A 198 -1.17 5.58 0.47
N PRO A 199 -0.10 5.31 -0.29
CA PRO A 199 1.15 6.06 -0.21
C PRO A 199 1.05 7.35 -1.04
N ILE A 200 0.40 8.40 -0.51
CA ILE A 200 0.03 9.57 -1.32
C ILE A 200 1.24 10.27 -1.94
N ALA A 201 2.39 10.29 -1.25
CA ALA A 201 3.62 10.86 -1.79
C ALA A 201 4.18 10.01 -2.95
N LEU A 202 4.15 8.69 -2.85
CA LEU A 202 4.53 7.80 -3.95
C LEU A 202 3.59 7.96 -5.13
N ARG A 203 2.28 8.08 -4.90
CA ARG A 203 1.30 8.35 -5.95
C ARG A 203 1.64 9.62 -6.73
N TYR A 204 2.02 10.68 -6.02
CA TYR A 204 2.52 11.92 -6.65
C TYR A 204 3.78 11.67 -7.48
N LEU A 205 4.77 10.95 -6.95
CA LEU A 205 6.02 10.65 -7.66
C LEU A 205 5.81 9.80 -8.91
N LEU A 206 4.79 8.94 -8.91
CA LEU A 206 4.39 8.12 -10.07
C LEU A 206 3.50 8.87 -11.07
N GLY A 207 3.16 10.14 -10.80
CA GLY A 207 2.29 10.94 -11.66
C GLY A 207 0.82 10.50 -11.65
N ASP A 208 0.37 9.86 -10.57
CA ASP A 208 -1.04 9.59 -10.32
C ASP A 208 -1.78 10.90 -9.98
N HIS A 209 -3.06 10.83 -9.75
CA HIS A 209 -3.99 11.98 -9.63
C HIS A 209 -3.85 12.74 -8.29
N VAL A 210 -2.63 13.16 -7.95
CA VAL A 210 -2.24 13.82 -6.68
C VAL A 210 -1.51 15.12 -6.96
N ASN A 211 -1.83 16.16 -6.18
CA ASN A 211 -1.15 17.44 -6.16
C ASN A 211 -0.16 17.51 -4.99
N PHE A 212 0.92 18.26 -5.18
CA PHE A 212 1.87 18.61 -4.13
C PHE A 212 1.89 20.13 -3.95
N ASP A 213 1.67 20.58 -2.73
CA ASP A 213 1.84 21.97 -2.34
C ASP A 213 3.26 22.20 -1.82
N ALA A 214 4.06 22.91 -2.61
CA ALA A 214 5.44 23.19 -2.28
C ALA A 214 5.61 24.16 -1.08
N ALA A 215 4.61 24.97 -0.77
CA ALA A 215 4.66 25.91 0.37
C ALA A 215 4.46 25.19 1.69
N THR A 216 3.47 24.29 1.75
CA THR A 216 3.12 23.53 2.97
C THR A 216 3.79 22.16 3.03
N LYS A 217 4.41 21.70 1.93
CA LYS A 217 5.00 20.36 1.77
C LYS A 217 3.98 19.27 2.10
N THR A 218 2.77 19.39 1.51
CA THR A 218 1.68 18.44 1.70
C THR A 218 1.13 17.96 0.38
N TYR A 219 0.49 16.79 0.41
CA TYR A 219 -0.13 16.16 -0.74
C TYR A 219 -1.65 16.19 -0.60
N SER A 220 -2.35 16.28 -1.71
CA SER A 220 -3.81 16.21 -1.76
C SER A 220 -4.28 15.56 -3.04
N GLU A 221 -5.45 14.92 -3.00
CA GLU A 221 -6.10 14.39 -4.19
C GLU A 221 -6.45 15.53 -5.15
N SER A 222 -6.23 15.33 -6.45
CA SER A 222 -6.65 16.31 -7.46
C SER A 222 -8.17 16.40 -7.52
N LYS A 223 -8.69 17.60 -7.70
CA LYS A 223 -10.13 17.84 -7.84
C LYS A 223 -10.62 17.75 -9.29
N THR A 224 -9.73 17.54 -10.26
CA THR A 224 -10.10 17.32 -11.66
C THR A 224 -10.58 15.87 -11.85
N ALA A 225 -11.26 15.58 -12.97
CA ALA A 225 -11.61 14.19 -13.30
C ALA A 225 -10.36 13.38 -13.68
N PRO A 226 -10.21 12.14 -13.21
CA PRO A 226 -9.09 11.30 -13.60
C PRO A 226 -9.22 10.91 -15.08
N THR A 227 -8.12 10.99 -15.81
CA THR A 227 -8.07 10.64 -17.25
C THR A 227 -7.24 9.39 -17.54
N LYS A 228 -6.49 8.89 -16.54
CA LYS A 228 -5.61 7.73 -16.66
C LYS A 228 -5.87 6.75 -15.54
N HIS A 229 -5.77 5.47 -15.85
CA HIS A 229 -5.71 4.41 -14.83
C HIS A 229 -4.55 4.69 -13.87
N SER A 230 -4.77 4.52 -12.57
CA SER A 230 -3.68 4.65 -11.60
C SER A 230 -2.56 3.65 -11.90
N PRO A 231 -1.32 3.97 -11.60
CA PRO A 231 -0.18 3.06 -11.75
C PRO A 231 -0.21 1.94 -10.71
N ILE A 232 0.62 0.91 -10.92
CA ILE A 232 0.95 -0.07 -9.88
C ILE A 232 1.67 0.67 -8.75
N LEU A 233 1.10 0.61 -7.55
CA LEU A 233 1.66 1.18 -6.33
C LEU A 233 2.50 0.17 -5.55
N GLY A 234 2.20 -1.12 -5.69
CA GLY A 234 2.87 -2.17 -4.92
C GLY A 234 2.55 -3.58 -5.40
N TRP A 235 3.22 -4.52 -4.78
CA TRP A 235 3.04 -5.95 -4.98
C TRP A 235 2.68 -6.61 -3.65
N MET A 236 1.59 -7.35 -3.66
CA MET A 236 1.13 -8.10 -2.49
C MET A 236 1.96 -9.38 -2.32
N GLN A 237 1.93 -9.98 -1.13
CA GLN A 237 2.67 -11.23 -0.86
C GLN A 237 2.19 -12.41 -1.71
N ASP A 238 1.01 -12.35 -2.28
CA ASP A 238 0.49 -13.36 -3.20
C ASP A 238 0.93 -13.14 -4.66
N GLY A 239 1.67 -12.05 -4.95
CA GLY A 239 2.19 -11.73 -6.27
C GLY A 239 1.23 -10.95 -7.18
N TYR A 240 0.03 -10.62 -6.71
CA TYR A 240 -0.88 -9.74 -7.45
C TYR A 240 -0.57 -8.26 -7.22
N PRO A 241 -0.83 -7.39 -8.21
CA PRO A 241 -0.56 -5.97 -8.12
C PRO A 241 -1.58 -5.23 -7.26
N LEU A 242 -1.12 -4.20 -6.55
CA LEU A 242 -1.93 -3.16 -5.95
C LEU A 242 -1.84 -1.89 -6.79
N TYR A 243 -2.96 -1.38 -7.25
CA TYR A 243 -3.08 -0.12 -7.98
C TYR A 243 -3.52 1.03 -7.08
N GLY A 244 -3.32 2.26 -7.54
CA GLY A 244 -3.96 3.42 -6.96
C GLY A 244 -5.49 3.40 -7.17
N PRO A 245 -6.22 4.44 -6.70
CA PRO A 245 -7.67 4.36 -6.56
C PRO A 245 -8.47 4.50 -7.86
N TYR A 246 -7.83 4.74 -9.00
CA TYR A 246 -8.52 4.98 -10.28
C TYR A 246 -8.32 3.83 -11.25
N GLY A 247 -9.42 3.22 -11.67
CA GLY A 247 -9.45 2.12 -12.64
C GLY A 247 -10.45 2.36 -13.76
N TYR A 248 -10.45 1.50 -14.76
CA TYR A 248 -11.44 1.56 -15.83
C TYR A 248 -12.86 1.37 -15.31
N SER A 249 -13.81 2.15 -15.80
CA SER A 249 -15.22 2.10 -15.38
C SER A 249 -15.86 0.73 -15.64
N ASN A 250 -15.53 0.10 -16.79
CA ASN A 250 -15.83 -1.29 -17.08
C ASN A 250 -14.56 -2.12 -16.94
N PRO A 251 -14.53 -3.14 -16.06
CA PRO A 251 -13.32 -3.90 -15.75
C PRO A 251 -12.73 -4.66 -16.94
N THR A 252 -13.49 -4.90 -18.00
CA THR A 252 -13.03 -5.64 -19.20
C THR A 252 -12.82 -4.74 -20.43
N ASN A 253 -13.04 -3.41 -20.30
CA ASN A 253 -12.94 -2.48 -21.43
C ASN A 253 -12.06 -1.27 -21.09
N PRO A 254 -10.82 -1.19 -21.60
CA PRO A 254 -9.92 -0.06 -21.34
C PRO A 254 -10.40 1.26 -21.98
N ALA A 255 -11.34 1.21 -22.94
CA ALA A 255 -11.94 2.40 -23.55
C ALA A 255 -13.15 2.96 -22.78
N SER A 256 -13.54 2.38 -21.65
CA SER A 256 -14.73 2.76 -20.88
C SER A 256 -14.56 4.05 -20.06
N GLY A 257 -13.40 4.71 -20.13
CA GLY A 257 -13.06 5.82 -19.24
C GLY A 257 -12.54 5.34 -17.87
N VAL A 258 -12.05 6.29 -17.09
CA VAL A 258 -11.44 6.03 -15.77
C VAL A 258 -12.25 6.73 -14.69
N ARG A 259 -12.43 6.08 -13.57
CA ARG A 259 -13.06 6.64 -12.38
C ARG A 259 -12.49 6.05 -11.10
N ARG A 260 -12.79 6.67 -9.98
CA ARG A 260 -12.47 6.15 -8.66
C ARG A 260 -13.19 4.83 -8.41
N MET A 261 -12.47 3.84 -7.90
CA MET A 261 -13.02 2.57 -7.48
C MET A 261 -13.74 2.72 -6.13
N ILE A 262 -14.93 2.15 -6.05
CA ILE A 262 -15.77 2.21 -4.86
C ILE A 262 -15.49 0.98 -4.02
N SER A 263 -15.10 1.20 -2.74
CA SER A 263 -14.90 0.13 -1.77
C SER A 263 -16.17 -0.71 -1.58
N GLY A 264 -15.99 -2.00 -1.36
CA GLY A 264 -17.06 -2.92 -0.97
C GLY A 264 -17.47 -2.80 0.50
N PHE A 265 -16.94 -1.84 1.27
CA PHE A 265 -17.19 -1.73 2.70
C PHE A 265 -17.91 -0.43 3.08
N THR A 266 -18.73 -0.52 4.12
CA THR A 266 -19.43 0.61 4.72
C THR A 266 -19.41 0.48 6.24
N LEU A 267 -19.53 1.60 6.95
CA LEU A 267 -19.68 1.58 8.40
C LEU A 267 -21.02 0.94 8.81
N ARG A 268 -21.02 0.24 9.94
CA ARG A 268 -22.21 -0.35 10.58
C ARG A 268 -22.98 0.72 11.35
N ASN A 269 -23.45 1.73 10.62
CA ASN A 269 -24.14 2.92 11.14
C ASN A 269 -25.65 2.92 10.83
N GLY A 270 -26.18 1.83 10.28
CA GLY A 270 -27.58 1.71 9.86
C GLY A 270 -27.86 2.14 8.43
N GLU A 271 -26.82 2.55 7.69
CA GLU A 271 -26.92 2.92 6.27
C GLU A 271 -26.53 1.74 5.36
N ASN A 272 -26.88 1.86 4.09
CA ASN A 272 -26.52 0.89 3.03
C ASN A 272 -26.94 -0.56 3.32
N GLY A 273 -27.87 -0.81 4.23
CA GLY A 273 -28.28 -2.15 4.66
C GLY A 273 -27.46 -2.74 5.79
N ALA A 274 -26.45 -2.03 6.29
CA ALA A 274 -25.71 -2.44 7.47
C ALA A 274 -26.53 -2.23 8.76
N ASP A 275 -26.24 -3.02 9.79
CA ASP A 275 -26.78 -2.79 11.14
C ASP A 275 -26.20 -1.49 11.75
N ASN A 276 -26.81 -1.03 12.86
CA ASN A 276 -26.40 0.19 13.54
C ASN A 276 -25.79 -0.13 14.91
N LEU A 277 -24.48 -0.16 15.00
CA LEU A 277 -23.77 -0.51 16.25
C LEU A 277 -24.00 0.50 17.40
N ALA A 278 -24.39 1.71 17.11
CA ALA A 278 -24.81 2.67 18.17
C ALA A 278 -26.10 2.22 18.87
N GLN A 279 -26.93 1.42 18.19
CA GLN A 279 -28.18 0.86 18.72
C GLN A 279 -28.05 -0.60 19.15
N THR A 280 -27.40 -1.42 18.33
CA THR A 280 -27.27 -2.87 18.55
C THR A 280 -26.08 -3.24 19.43
N GLU A 281 -25.18 -2.30 19.67
CA GLU A 281 -23.89 -2.47 20.33
C GLU A 281 -22.96 -3.44 19.57
N ARG A 282 -21.71 -3.54 19.98
CA ARG A 282 -20.73 -4.45 19.39
C ARG A 282 -20.90 -5.89 19.94
N LYS A 283 -22.06 -6.50 19.66
CA LYS A 283 -22.44 -7.85 20.11
C LYS A 283 -22.36 -8.91 19.03
N THR A 284 -22.10 -8.48 17.78
CA THR A 284 -21.98 -9.37 16.61
C THR A 284 -20.78 -8.96 15.77
N LEU A 285 -20.09 -9.95 15.22
CA LEU A 285 -19.15 -9.69 14.10
C LEU A 285 -19.94 -9.41 12.81
N PRO A 286 -19.39 -8.62 11.89
CA PRO A 286 -19.93 -8.55 10.54
C PRO A 286 -19.78 -9.92 9.85
N ALA A 287 -20.68 -10.21 8.90
CA ALA A 287 -20.74 -11.53 8.27
C ALA A 287 -19.44 -11.94 7.58
N TRP A 288 -18.78 -10.99 6.90
CA TRP A 288 -17.49 -11.23 6.25
C TRP A 288 -16.42 -11.67 7.26
N GLU A 289 -16.32 -11.04 8.44
CA GLU A 289 -15.31 -11.39 9.46
C GLU A 289 -15.64 -12.75 10.11
N ALA A 290 -16.92 -13.02 10.36
CA ALA A 290 -17.35 -14.32 10.86
C ALA A 290 -16.97 -15.45 9.90
N ARG A 291 -17.09 -15.22 8.58
CA ARG A 291 -16.63 -16.17 7.55
C ARG A 291 -15.11 -16.36 7.58
N GLU A 292 -14.36 -15.28 7.68
CA GLU A 292 -12.89 -15.35 7.71
C GLU A 292 -12.39 -16.08 8.95
N GLN A 293 -13.00 -15.84 10.13
CA GLN A 293 -12.67 -16.53 11.36
C GLN A 293 -13.27 -17.94 11.47
N ASN A 294 -14.09 -18.37 10.51
CA ASN A 294 -14.84 -19.64 10.54
C ASN A 294 -15.61 -19.84 11.86
N ARG A 295 -16.36 -18.83 12.27
CA ARG A 295 -17.13 -18.81 13.53
C ARG A 295 -18.49 -18.16 13.38
N SER A 296 -19.32 -18.27 14.42
CA SER A 296 -20.60 -17.57 14.52
C SER A 296 -20.40 -16.05 14.58
N ALA A 297 -21.23 -15.31 13.87
CA ALA A 297 -21.28 -13.86 14.01
C ALA A 297 -21.74 -13.42 15.40
N LYS A 298 -22.61 -14.20 16.08
CA LYS A 298 -23.06 -13.93 17.44
C LYS A 298 -21.94 -14.20 18.43
N LEU A 299 -21.57 -13.20 19.22
CA LEU A 299 -20.50 -13.25 20.19
C LEU A 299 -21.00 -13.69 21.58
N GLN A 300 -20.08 -14.29 22.35
CA GLN A 300 -20.28 -14.49 23.79
C GLN A 300 -20.17 -13.16 24.54
N ASN A 301 -20.74 -13.06 25.72
CA ASN A 301 -20.68 -11.84 26.54
C ASN A 301 -19.22 -11.41 26.86
N THR A 302 -18.29 -12.34 26.88
CA THR A 302 -16.84 -12.12 27.10
C THR A 302 -16.08 -11.71 25.84
N GLU A 303 -16.77 -11.58 24.71
CA GLU A 303 -16.20 -11.23 23.40
C GLU A 303 -16.81 -9.96 22.82
N THR A 304 -17.82 -9.38 23.49
CA THR A 304 -18.47 -8.15 23.02
C THR A 304 -17.49 -6.98 23.06
N GLY A 305 -17.61 -6.07 22.08
CA GLY A 305 -16.83 -4.86 22.08
C GLY A 305 -17.42 -3.78 22.98
N PRO A 306 -16.69 -2.68 23.22
CA PRO A 306 -17.19 -1.55 23.98
C PRO A 306 -18.32 -0.83 23.21
N SER A 307 -19.24 -0.20 23.93
CA SER A 307 -20.30 0.62 23.32
C SER A 307 -19.70 1.74 22.47
N VAL A 308 -20.37 2.08 21.37
CA VAL A 308 -20.01 3.23 20.53
C VAL A 308 -20.09 4.51 21.38
N SER A 309 -19.01 5.27 21.44
CA SER A 309 -18.86 6.45 22.29
C SER A 309 -17.76 7.36 21.75
N GLU A 310 -17.56 8.52 22.35
CA GLU A 310 -16.44 9.40 22.02
C GLU A 310 -15.06 8.69 22.15
N ARG A 311 -14.92 7.83 23.16
CA ARG A 311 -13.68 7.04 23.35
C ARG A 311 -13.51 5.91 22.34
N TYR A 312 -14.61 5.30 21.92
CA TYR A 312 -14.66 4.19 20.97
C TYR A 312 -15.63 4.51 19.84
N PRO A 313 -15.31 5.53 19.00
CA PRO A 313 -16.19 5.95 17.91
C PRO A 313 -16.41 4.81 16.91
N LEU A 314 -17.43 4.92 16.11
CA LEU A 314 -17.65 4.00 15.00
C LEU A 314 -16.51 4.13 13.99
N GLY A 315 -15.97 2.98 13.56
CA GLY A 315 -14.76 2.89 12.76
C GLY A 315 -13.47 2.71 13.58
N HIS A 316 -13.56 2.75 14.92
CA HIS A 316 -12.42 2.49 15.80
C HIS A 316 -11.84 1.10 15.62
N TYR A 317 -12.70 0.14 15.31
CA TYR A 317 -12.32 -1.25 15.02
C TYR A 317 -12.65 -1.62 13.58
N ILE A 318 -11.85 -2.50 13.00
CA ILE A 318 -12.07 -2.99 11.62
C ILE A 318 -13.37 -3.80 11.50
N GLU A 319 -13.88 -4.38 12.59
CA GLU A 319 -15.17 -5.07 12.66
C GLU A 319 -16.37 -4.11 12.73
N ASP A 320 -16.13 -2.81 12.81
CA ASP A 320 -17.16 -1.77 12.68
C ASP A 320 -17.61 -1.57 11.21
N TYR A 321 -17.00 -2.27 10.26
CA TYR A 321 -17.34 -2.20 8.84
C TYR A 321 -18.09 -3.45 8.40
N ALA A 322 -19.12 -3.28 7.58
CA ALA A 322 -19.85 -4.33 6.91
C ALA A 322 -19.44 -4.40 5.43
N TYR A 323 -19.43 -5.60 4.85
CA TYR A 323 -19.27 -5.77 3.41
C TYR A 323 -20.62 -5.55 2.71
N LEU A 324 -20.65 -4.68 1.71
CA LEU A 324 -21.86 -4.29 1.00
C LEU A 324 -22.59 -5.46 0.33
N GLY A 325 -21.83 -6.49 -0.13
CA GLY A 325 -22.42 -7.71 -0.64
C GLY A 325 -23.27 -8.46 0.38
N ASP A 326 -22.86 -8.44 1.67
CA ASP A 326 -23.64 -9.02 2.77
C ASP A 326 -24.87 -8.17 3.13
N CYS A 327 -24.86 -6.89 2.75
CA CYS A 327 -25.94 -5.94 2.95
C CYS A 327 -26.94 -5.88 1.78
N GLY A 328 -26.87 -6.85 0.86
CA GLY A 328 -27.78 -6.94 -0.29
C GLY A 328 -27.44 -6.03 -1.46
N LYS A 329 -26.25 -5.44 -1.49
CA LYS A 329 -25.73 -4.65 -2.62
C LYS A 329 -25.02 -5.56 -3.63
N THR A 330 -24.95 -5.13 -4.88
CA THR A 330 -24.42 -5.92 -5.99
C THR A 330 -23.06 -5.39 -6.44
N LEU A 331 -22.02 -6.24 -6.38
CA LEU A 331 -20.72 -5.97 -6.96
C LEU A 331 -20.82 -5.64 -8.45
N GLY A 332 -20.11 -4.60 -8.88
CA GLY A 332 -20.13 -4.10 -10.24
C GLY A 332 -21.31 -3.18 -10.58
N LYS A 333 -22.22 -2.91 -9.60
CA LYS A 333 -23.32 -1.95 -9.72
C LYS A 333 -23.21 -0.83 -8.69
N GLU A 334 -23.34 -1.17 -7.41
CA GLU A 334 -23.26 -0.21 -6.32
C GLU A 334 -21.85 -0.01 -5.77
N PHE A 335 -20.97 -0.98 -5.97
CA PHE A 335 -19.56 -0.94 -5.58
C PHE A 335 -18.70 -1.75 -6.54
N ASP A 336 -17.36 -1.56 -6.52
CA ASP A 336 -16.45 -2.10 -7.54
C ASP A 336 -15.57 -3.23 -7.07
N LEU A 337 -15.26 -3.28 -5.78
CA LEU A 337 -14.24 -4.13 -5.21
C LEU A 337 -14.88 -5.18 -4.29
N ASP A 338 -14.43 -6.41 -4.41
CA ASP A 338 -14.90 -7.52 -3.59
C ASP A 338 -14.44 -7.41 -2.12
N GLU A 339 -14.73 -8.41 -1.30
CA GLU A 339 -14.35 -8.42 0.13
C GLU A 339 -12.83 -8.47 0.36
N LEU A 340 -12.03 -8.71 -0.68
CA LEU A 340 -10.56 -8.68 -0.62
C LEU A 340 -9.99 -7.32 -1.05
N ASN A 341 -10.84 -6.36 -1.40
CA ASN A 341 -10.51 -5.05 -1.94
C ASN A 341 -9.89 -5.09 -3.34
N GLY A 342 -10.31 -6.04 -4.15
CA GLY A 342 -9.84 -6.21 -5.51
C GLY A 342 -10.96 -6.56 -6.49
N ARG A 343 -10.56 -6.76 -7.73
CA ARG A 343 -11.43 -7.27 -8.80
C ARG A 343 -10.61 -7.88 -9.92
N TRP A 344 -11.18 -8.77 -10.68
CA TRP A 344 -10.62 -9.19 -11.96
C TRP A 344 -10.86 -8.08 -13.01
N CYS A 345 -9.78 -7.56 -13.62
CA CYS A 345 -9.89 -6.50 -14.61
C CYS A 345 -8.69 -6.45 -15.56
N VAL A 346 -8.89 -5.79 -16.71
CA VAL A 346 -7.78 -5.34 -17.55
C VAL A 346 -7.18 -4.07 -16.98
N THR A 347 -5.87 -3.92 -17.15
CA THR A 347 -5.10 -2.72 -16.74
C THR A 347 -4.11 -2.37 -17.85
N PRO A 348 -3.43 -1.23 -17.80
CA PRO A 348 -2.40 -0.90 -18.78
C PRO A 348 -1.29 -1.95 -18.88
N GLU A 349 -0.89 -2.55 -17.76
CA GLU A 349 0.18 -3.55 -17.68
C GLU A 349 -0.32 -4.98 -17.94
N PHE A 350 -1.61 -5.23 -17.73
CA PHE A 350 -2.25 -6.53 -17.93
C PHE A 350 -3.45 -6.42 -18.88
N PRO A 351 -3.22 -6.25 -20.19
CA PRO A 351 -4.30 -6.07 -21.17
C PRO A 351 -5.17 -7.32 -21.37
N ASN A 352 -4.69 -8.48 -20.97
CA ASN A 352 -5.45 -9.74 -20.99
C ASN A 352 -6.20 -10.02 -19.68
N GLY A 353 -6.09 -9.12 -18.71
CA GLY A 353 -6.71 -9.23 -17.39
C GLY A 353 -5.83 -9.85 -16.32
N THR A 354 -6.05 -9.42 -15.12
CA THR A 354 -5.47 -9.92 -13.88
C THR A 354 -6.44 -9.67 -12.73
N TYR A 355 -6.28 -10.40 -11.63
CA TYR A 355 -6.83 -9.89 -10.38
C TYR A 355 -5.95 -8.73 -9.91
N ALA A 356 -6.57 -7.63 -9.51
CA ALA A 356 -5.90 -6.43 -9.05
C ALA A 356 -6.55 -5.91 -7.78
N TYR A 357 -5.73 -5.63 -6.77
CA TYR A 357 -6.14 -4.84 -5.61
C TYR A 357 -6.11 -3.36 -5.95
N PHE A 358 -6.90 -2.56 -5.23
CA PHE A 358 -6.93 -1.11 -5.39
C PHE A 358 -6.87 -0.42 -4.04
N THR A 359 -6.08 0.64 -3.92
CA THR A 359 -6.22 1.51 -2.76
C THR A 359 -7.58 2.19 -2.80
N THR A 360 -8.22 2.37 -1.65
CA THR A 360 -9.56 2.96 -1.57
C THR A 360 -9.55 4.30 -0.89
N ILE A 361 -10.25 5.26 -1.54
CA ILE A 361 -10.45 6.63 -1.05
C ILE A 361 -11.92 7.04 -1.26
N ASP A 362 -12.39 8.02 -0.48
CA ASP A 362 -13.68 8.67 -0.72
C ASP A 362 -13.60 9.77 -1.82
N ALA A 363 -14.69 10.49 -2.02
CA ALA A 363 -14.75 11.56 -3.01
C ALA A 363 -13.85 12.77 -2.66
N ASP A 364 -13.47 12.90 -1.40
CA ASP A 364 -12.57 13.95 -0.91
C ASP A 364 -11.09 13.53 -0.92
N GLY A 365 -10.80 12.28 -1.29
CA GLY A 365 -9.44 11.72 -1.33
C GLY A 365 -8.97 11.15 0.01
N LYS A 366 -9.86 11.03 1.00
CA LYS A 366 -9.52 10.40 2.28
C LYS A 366 -9.53 8.89 2.14
N PRO A 367 -8.58 8.17 2.77
CA PRO A 367 -8.57 6.72 2.74
C PRO A 367 -9.87 6.12 3.33
N VAL A 368 -10.38 5.08 2.70
CA VAL A 368 -11.58 4.34 3.09
C VAL A 368 -11.19 2.88 3.33
N TYR A 369 -11.73 2.29 4.41
CA TYR A 369 -11.52 0.87 4.72
C TYR A 369 -11.92 -0.03 3.53
N PRO A 370 -11.15 -1.08 3.19
CA PRO A 370 -9.99 -1.63 3.90
C PRO A 370 -8.64 -1.08 3.40
N TYR A 371 -8.59 0.09 2.81
CA TYR A 371 -7.42 0.83 2.34
C TYR A 371 -6.68 0.18 1.18
N ASN A 372 -5.96 -0.92 1.41
CA ASN A 372 -5.15 -1.61 0.42
C ASN A 372 -5.66 -3.04 0.14
N MET A 373 -6.06 -3.77 1.18
CA MET A 373 -6.48 -5.16 1.08
C MET A 373 -7.48 -5.49 2.20
N GLY A 374 -8.44 -6.40 1.92
CA GLY A 374 -9.29 -7.01 2.94
C GLY A 374 -8.52 -7.95 3.88
N ARG A 375 -9.24 -8.85 4.57
CA ARG A 375 -8.63 -9.70 5.62
C ARG A 375 -7.88 -10.94 5.10
N ARG A 376 -7.90 -11.19 3.82
CA ARG A 376 -7.13 -12.30 3.20
C ARG A 376 -6.69 -11.92 1.78
N TYR A 377 -5.74 -12.67 1.26
CA TYR A 377 -5.28 -12.54 -0.11
C TYR A 377 -6.20 -13.27 -1.09
N HIS A 378 -6.20 -12.80 -2.33
CA HIS A 378 -6.80 -13.54 -3.45
C HIS A 378 -5.99 -14.78 -3.79
N GLY A 379 -4.68 -14.63 -3.83
CA GLY A 379 -3.72 -15.69 -4.10
C GLY A 379 -3.07 -16.26 -2.85
N ASN A 380 -2.22 -17.28 -3.02
CA ASN A 380 -1.41 -17.84 -1.95
C ASN A 380 -0.31 -16.85 -1.53
N PRO A 381 -0.27 -16.37 -0.28
CA PRO A 381 0.71 -15.39 0.18
C PRO A 381 2.05 -16.06 0.51
N VAL A 382 2.78 -16.45 -0.52
CA VAL A 382 4.10 -17.08 -0.38
C VAL A 382 5.25 -16.06 -0.46
N GLY A 383 4.97 -14.82 -0.86
CA GLY A 383 5.90 -13.71 -0.82
C GLY A 383 6.29 -13.35 0.60
N GLN A 384 7.57 -13.00 0.81
CA GLN A 384 8.07 -12.76 2.16
C GLN A 384 9.41 -12.03 2.17
N LEU A 385 9.79 -11.54 3.35
CA LEU A 385 11.17 -11.14 3.59
C LEU A 385 12.09 -12.37 3.63
N VAL A 386 13.20 -12.30 2.89
CA VAL A 386 14.22 -13.34 2.89
C VAL A 386 15.56 -12.78 3.37
N ARG A 387 16.39 -13.64 3.97
CA ARG A 387 17.73 -13.25 4.45
C ARG A 387 18.79 -13.35 3.37
N SER A 388 18.62 -14.27 2.43
CA SER A 388 19.55 -14.56 1.33
C SER A 388 18.78 -15.07 0.11
N ILE A 389 19.40 -14.96 -1.05
CA ILE A 389 18.91 -15.55 -2.30
C ILE A 389 19.81 -16.75 -2.58
N ASN A 390 19.21 -17.94 -2.62
CA ASN A 390 19.93 -19.22 -2.69
C ASN A 390 19.70 -19.94 -4.05
N GLU A 391 19.40 -19.17 -5.08
CA GLU A 391 19.21 -19.66 -6.45
C GLU A 391 19.86 -18.73 -7.47
N PRO A 392 20.14 -19.20 -8.69
CA PRO A 392 20.64 -18.35 -9.77
C PRO A 392 19.60 -17.26 -10.12
N VAL A 393 20.06 -16.02 -10.25
CA VAL A 393 19.23 -14.88 -10.57
C VAL A 393 19.83 -14.02 -11.67
N THR A 394 18.96 -13.35 -12.42
CA THR A 394 19.30 -12.27 -13.35
C THR A 394 19.19 -10.94 -12.63
N THR A 395 20.20 -10.08 -12.76
CA THR A 395 20.16 -8.70 -12.27
C THR A 395 19.44 -7.82 -13.29
N ASN A 396 18.30 -7.26 -12.89
CA ASN A 396 17.50 -6.36 -13.73
C ASN A 396 17.79 -4.88 -13.42
N PHE A 397 18.08 -4.57 -12.16
CA PHE A 397 18.48 -3.24 -11.72
C PHE A 397 19.47 -3.36 -10.57
N VAL A 398 20.44 -2.46 -10.54
CA VAL A 398 21.32 -2.23 -9.39
C VAL A 398 21.65 -0.75 -9.30
N ASN A 399 21.47 -0.18 -8.11
CA ASN A 399 21.96 1.16 -7.83
C ASN A 399 23.49 1.15 -7.85
N ARG A 400 24.09 1.79 -8.87
CA ARG A 400 25.54 1.86 -9.07
C ARG A 400 26.18 3.08 -8.42
N ALA A 401 25.45 3.86 -7.66
CA ALA A 401 25.98 5.00 -6.92
C ALA A 401 26.84 4.53 -5.73
N ASN A 402 27.92 3.80 -6.03
CA ASN A 402 28.94 3.34 -5.09
C ASN A 402 29.78 4.51 -4.50
N LYS A 403 29.20 5.72 -4.41
CA LYS A 403 29.88 6.85 -3.78
C LYS A 403 29.49 6.89 -2.31
N SER A 404 30.49 6.97 -1.46
CA SER A 404 30.32 7.37 -0.06
C SER A 404 29.44 8.61 0.00
N LEU A 405 28.22 8.46 0.54
CA LEU A 405 27.33 9.59 0.76
C LEU A 405 27.92 10.44 1.87
N THR A 406 28.19 11.70 1.58
CA THR A 406 28.60 12.68 2.61
C THR A 406 27.34 13.37 3.13
N ALA A 407 27.32 13.68 4.43
CA ALA A 407 26.25 14.44 5.06
C ALA A 407 26.28 15.88 4.50
N THR A 408 25.42 16.18 3.55
CA THR A 408 25.24 17.53 2.99
C THR A 408 23.75 17.88 3.06
N SER A 409 23.47 19.14 3.41
CA SER A 409 22.16 19.75 3.21
C SER A 409 22.00 20.02 1.72
N GLN A 410 21.10 19.32 1.02
CA GLN A 410 20.78 19.64 -0.37
C GLN A 410 19.34 20.13 -0.47
N SER A 411 19.18 21.26 -1.18
CA SER A 411 17.90 21.75 -1.66
C SER A 411 17.29 20.76 -2.68
N ALA A 412 15.97 20.64 -2.67
CA ALA A 412 15.22 19.77 -3.57
C ALA A 412 15.53 20.07 -5.04
N ARG A 413 15.90 19.04 -5.81
CA ARG A 413 15.84 19.11 -7.28
C ARG A 413 14.48 18.59 -7.72
N THR A 414 13.77 19.39 -8.50
CA THR A 414 12.53 18.98 -9.16
C THR A 414 12.87 18.14 -10.39
N THR A 415 12.43 16.90 -10.44
CA THR A 415 12.55 16.04 -11.62
C THR A 415 11.17 15.90 -12.23
N THR A 416 11.02 16.26 -13.51
CA THR A 416 9.78 16.04 -14.25
C THR A 416 9.82 14.66 -14.88
N LEU A 417 8.81 13.84 -14.59
CA LEU A 417 8.66 12.51 -15.17
C LEU A 417 7.79 12.58 -16.42
N THR A 418 8.29 12.07 -17.53
CA THR A 418 7.49 11.85 -18.73
C THR A 418 7.21 10.35 -18.90
N TRP A 419 5.93 10.01 -18.98
CA TRP A 419 5.46 8.67 -19.22
C TRP A 419 5.34 8.42 -20.72
N ASN A 420 5.91 7.32 -21.22
CA ASN A 420 5.65 6.84 -22.58
C ASN A 420 5.36 5.33 -22.57
N SER A 421 4.74 4.83 -23.63
CA SER A 421 4.29 3.44 -23.80
C SER A 421 5.42 2.38 -23.80
N ASN A 422 6.68 2.79 -23.69
CA ASN A 422 7.85 1.91 -23.75
C ASN A 422 8.64 1.85 -22.42
N GLY A 423 8.02 2.25 -21.30
CA GLY A 423 8.65 2.28 -19.98
C GLY A 423 9.08 3.68 -19.54
N TYR A 424 9.46 3.81 -18.28
CA TYR A 424 9.87 5.08 -17.70
C TYR A 424 11.19 5.56 -18.30
N LYS A 425 11.20 6.73 -18.92
CA LYS A 425 12.43 7.48 -19.22
C LYS A 425 12.42 8.77 -18.43
N ALA A 426 13.48 8.99 -17.65
CA ALA A 426 13.72 10.26 -16.98
C ALA A 426 14.49 11.19 -17.93
N GLU A 427 14.01 12.40 -18.12
CA GLU A 427 14.83 13.49 -18.63
C GLU A 427 15.13 14.44 -17.47
N SER A 428 16.42 14.58 -17.15
CA SER A 428 16.91 15.59 -16.22
C SER A 428 17.02 16.93 -16.92
N LYS A 429 16.40 17.97 -16.41
CA LYS A 429 16.76 19.36 -16.68
C LYS A 429 17.48 19.97 -15.49
#